data_73e5c8b35f18e504afa6c794c1a3a647
#
_entry.id   73e5c8b35f18e504afa6c794c1a3a647
#
_cell.length_a   1.000
_cell.length_b   1.000
_cell.length_c   1.000
_cell.angle_alpha   90.00
_cell.angle_beta   90.00
_cell.angle_gamma   90.00
#
_symmetry.space_group_name_H-M   'P 1'
#
loop_
_entity.id
_entity.type
_entity.pdbx_description
1 polymer ?
#
loop_
_entity_poly.entity_id
_entity_poly.type
_entity_poly.pdbx_seq_one_letter_code
_entity_poly.pdbx_strand_id
1 'polypeptide(L)'
;MSQDQRSPRDLQKFDWATVSDEEVFVEQLLAAFDLDGAIVIENALSSVEAEAIVEEMRPFIDSTPHGLHGLEKSRRVGALVARSRASHKAIAHRAVLVLCDAALGGQYRFGNEVRIIQRERGQGRYPWRLGLTQIIDVGPSQERQGLHRGNGLWVHNFAGHKLELQIETMWALTDFTEANGATHVVLGSHRWSDVTDSDAERTMTWYEKSSFQTVRATMKAGSVLVWTGWTLHGAGANTTESRRVGMNIDYSLSFLSQEENQFLACPPEIARTLSDDMRRLIGYSQPAGALNYFADCLPPRYALRENYDVTVPGSHGMNSSKDL
;
A
#
# COMPACT_ATOMS: atom_id res chain seq x y z
N MET A 1 22.10 20.51 12.02
CA MET A 1 21.89 19.30 11.17
C MET A 1 22.89 18.25 11.61
N SER A 2 22.57 17.43 12.58
CA SER A 2 23.37 16.24 12.91
C SER A 2 22.78 15.08 12.13
N GLN A 3 23.36 14.76 10.99
CA GLN A 3 23.19 13.42 10.41
C GLN A 3 23.73 12.44 11.44
N ASP A 4 22.82 11.66 12.02
CA ASP A 4 23.19 10.55 12.90
C ASP A 4 24.01 9.57 12.07
N GLN A 5 25.34 9.66 12.15
CA GLN A 5 26.30 8.76 11.50
C GLN A 5 26.31 7.43 12.23
N ARG A 6 25.17 6.76 12.27
CA ARG A 6 25.12 5.35 12.69
C ARG A 6 25.75 4.49 11.60
N SER A 7 26.41 3.44 12.02
CA SER A 7 26.92 2.39 11.08
C SER A 7 25.84 1.98 10.09
N PRO A 8 26.22 1.67 8.83
CA PRO A 8 25.26 1.19 7.85
C PRO A 8 24.51 -0.01 8.42
N ARG A 9 23.18 0.12 8.53
CA ARG A 9 22.31 -0.98 8.92
C ARG A 9 21.82 -1.65 7.65
N ASP A 10 21.72 -2.96 7.70
CA ASP A 10 21.05 -3.73 6.67
C ASP A 10 19.54 -3.68 6.89
N LEU A 11 18.80 -3.81 5.81
CA LEU A 11 17.35 -3.93 5.86
C LEU A 11 16.97 -5.22 6.60
N GLN A 12 16.18 -5.10 7.67
CA GLN A 12 15.76 -6.24 8.47
C GLN A 12 14.80 -7.15 7.67
N LYS A 13 15.03 -8.46 7.78
CA LYS A 13 14.27 -9.49 7.08
C LYS A 13 13.68 -10.47 8.08
N PHE A 14 12.42 -10.81 7.88
CA PHE A 14 11.63 -11.70 8.72
C PHE A 14 11.05 -12.82 7.86
N ASP A 15 11.25 -14.07 8.25
CA ASP A 15 10.76 -15.22 7.49
C ASP A 15 9.38 -15.66 7.99
N TRP A 16 8.35 -15.41 7.19
CA TRP A 16 6.98 -15.79 7.51
C TRP A 16 6.76 -17.30 7.62
N ALA A 17 7.53 -18.10 6.89
CA ALA A 17 7.40 -19.56 6.93
C ALA A 17 7.90 -20.18 8.26
N THR A 18 8.68 -19.45 9.06
CA THR A 18 9.24 -19.93 10.33
C THR A 18 8.46 -19.44 11.54
N VAL A 19 7.33 -18.77 11.37
CA VAL A 19 6.51 -18.23 12.46
C VAL A 19 5.91 -19.37 13.29
N SER A 20 6.41 -19.52 14.51
CA SER A 20 5.89 -20.47 15.50
C SER A 20 5.02 -19.80 16.56
N ASP A 21 5.27 -18.52 16.82
CA ASP A 21 4.52 -17.66 17.73
C ASP A 21 4.23 -16.33 17.01
N GLU A 22 2.97 -16.13 16.61
CA GLU A 22 2.56 -14.96 15.84
C GLU A 22 2.67 -13.67 16.66
N GLU A 23 2.41 -13.71 17.97
CA GLU A 23 2.44 -12.51 18.82
C GLU A 23 3.88 -11.98 18.94
N VAL A 24 4.84 -12.85 19.25
CA VAL A 24 6.26 -12.51 19.32
C VAL A 24 6.78 -12.02 17.96
N PHE A 25 6.38 -12.69 16.89
CA PHE A 25 6.77 -12.28 15.55
C PHE A 25 6.26 -10.87 15.20
N VAL A 26 5.00 -10.58 15.50
CA VAL A 26 4.37 -9.26 15.27
C VAL A 26 5.07 -8.17 16.09
N GLU A 27 5.41 -8.44 17.36
CA GLU A 27 6.17 -7.48 18.18
C GLU A 27 7.53 -7.15 17.57
N GLN A 28 8.25 -8.14 17.07
CA GLN A 28 9.54 -7.94 16.38
C GLN A 28 9.38 -7.14 15.08
N LEU A 29 8.36 -7.46 14.28
CA LEU A 29 8.04 -6.70 13.06
C LEU A 29 7.77 -5.24 13.38
N LEU A 30 6.92 -4.95 14.36
CA LEU A 30 6.54 -3.60 14.75
C LEU A 30 7.73 -2.80 15.26
N ALA A 31 8.60 -3.42 16.09
CA ALA A 31 9.80 -2.76 16.61
C ALA A 31 10.78 -2.40 15.49
N ALA A 32 11.01 -3.30 14.54
CA ALA A 32 11.88 -3.05 13.39
C ALA A 32 11.31 -2.00 12.44
N PHE A 33 10.00 -2.07 12.19
CA PHE A 33 9.29 -1.14 11.32
C PHE A 33 9.30 0.28 11.90
N ASP A 34 9.06 0.43 13.20
CA ASP A 34 9.17 1.73 13.88
C ASP A 34 10.60 2.27 13.84
N LEU A 35 11.62 1.41 13.98
CA LEU A 35 13.01 1.82 13.97
C LEU A 35 13.50 2.29 12.60
N ASP A 36 13.23 1.51 11.56
CA ASP A 36 13.84 1.65 10.23
C ASP A 36 12.90 2.26 9.18
N GLY A 37 11.58 2.22 9.43
CA GLY A 37 10.54 2.68 8.50
C GLY A 37 10.32 1.74 7.31
N ALA A 38 11.08 0.65 7.24
CA ALA A 38 10.95 -0.36 6.20
C ALA A 38 11.48 -1.72 6.68
N ILE A 39 10.85 -2.80 6.24
CA ILE A 39 11.24 -4.19 6.51
C ILE A 39 10.93 -5.08 5.31
N VAL A 40 11.57 -6.24 5.24
CA VAL A 40 11.20 -7.31 4.29
C VAL A 40 10.60 -8.47 5.06
N ILE A 41 9.50 -9.00 4.55
CA ILE A 41 8.90 -10.26 5.01
C ILE A 41 9.15 -11.29 3.90
N GLU A 42 10.02 -12.25 4.19
CA GLU A 42 10.36 -13.33 3.26
C GLU A 42 9.31 -14.45 3.34
N ASN A 43 9.12 -15.19 2.25
CA ASN A 43 8.18 -16.31 2.17
C ASN A 43 6.72 -15.95 2.54
N ALA A 44 6.30 -14.70 2.34
CA ALA A 44 4.93 -14.24 2.58
C ALA A 44 3.94 -14.92 1.60
N LEU A 45 4.39 -15.18 0.38
CA LEU A 45 3.77 -16.06 -0.61
C LEU A 45 4.76 -17.15 -0.99
N SER A 46 4.28 -18.29 -1.40
CA SER A 46 5.09 -19.29 -2.10
C SER A 46 5.42 -18.79 -3.52
N SER A 47 6.46 -19.34 -4.13
CA SER A 47 6.80 -19.05 -5.53
C SER A 47 5.66 -19.38 -6.50
N VAL A 48 4.91 -20.45 -6.24
CA VAL A 48 3.74 -20.86 -7.03
C VAL A 48 2.62 -19.82 -6.94
N GLU A 49 2.36 -19.24 -5.76
CA GLU A 49 1.37 -18.17 -5.59
C GLU A 49 1.80 -16.87 -6.29
N ALA A 50 3.08 -16.53 -6.21
CA ALA A 50 3.61 -15.38 -6.93
C ALA A 50 3.50 -15.56 -8.46
N GLU A 51 3.81 -16.76 -8.97
CA GLU A 51 3.67 -17.10 -10.38
C GLU A 51 2.21 -17.06 -10.84
N ALA A 52 1.27 -17.57 -10.04
CA ALA A 52 -0.16 -17.52 -10.35
C ALA A 52 -0.67 -16.08 -10.54
N ILE A 53 -0.18 -15.12 -9.74
CA ILE A 53 -0.53 -13.70 -9.92
C ILE A 53 -0.02 -13.20 -11.28
N VAL A 54 1.22 -13.53 -11.65
CA VAL A 54 1.79 -13.14 -12.95
C VAL A 54 0.99 -13.73 -14.09
N GLU A 55 0.61 -15.00 -14.00
CA GLU A 55 -0.17 -15.70 -15.03
C GLU A 55 -1.55 -15.04 -15.24
N GLU A 56 -2.29 -14.76 -14.15
CA GLU A 56 -3.58 -14.07 -14.23
C GLU A 56 -3.46 -12.65 -14.80
N MET A 57 -2.36 -11.97 -14.53
CA MET A 57 -2.14 -10.58 -14.97
C MET A 57 -1.46 -10.47 -16.34
N ARG A 58 -0.88 -11.55 -16.88
CA ARG A 58 -0.14 -11.55 -18.14
C ARG A 58 -0.89 -10.94 -19.33
N PRO A 59 -2.17 -11.27 -19.58
CA PRO A 59 -2.91 -10.66 -20.70
C PRO A 59 -2.99 -9.13 -20.61
N PHE A 60 -3.13 -8.62 -19.39
CA PHE A 60 -3.19 -7.18 -19.12
C PHE A 60 -1.81 -6.52 -19.23
N ILE A 61 -0.75 -7.19 -18.74
CA ILE A 61 0.63 -6.71 -18.86
C ILE A 61 1.00 -6.59 -20.35
N ASP A 62 0.74 -7.64 -21.13
CA ASP A 62 1.14 -7.70 -22.54
C ASP A 62 0.38 -6.71 -23.41
N SER A 63 -0.86 -6.38 -23.07
CA SER A 63 -1.67 -5.38 -23.76
C SER A 63 -1.37 -3.93 -23.36
N THR A 64 -0.64 -3.70 -22.26
CA THR A 64 -0.34 -2.35 -21.76
C THR A 64 0.93 -1.82 -22.41
N PRO A 65 0.91 -0.61 -23.00
CA PRO A 65 2.12 -0.01 -23.60
C PRO A 65 3.13 0.37 -22.51
N HIS A 66 4.41 0.42 -22.92
CA HIS A 66 5.48 0.95 -22.07
C HIS A 66 5.36 2.47 -21.93
N GLY A 67 5.99 3.01 -20.89
CA GLY A 67 6.18 4.46 -20.73
C GLY A 67 5.00 5.23 -20.15
N LEU A 68 3.90 4.58 -19.83
CA LEU A 68 2.86 5.23 -19.06
C LEU A 68 3.40 5.56 -17.66
N HIS A 69 3.21 6.80 -17.21
CA HIS A 69 3.68 7.34 -15.92
C HIS A 69 5.21 7.48 -15.77
N GLY A 70 5.91 7.85 -16.83
CA GLY A 70 7.29 8.37 -16.75
C GLY A 70 8.40 7.34 -16.63
N LEU A 71 8.11 6.05 -16.66
CA LEU A 71 9.11 4.99 -16.66
C LEU A 71 9.13 4.31 -18.04
N GLU A 72 9.96 4.83 -18.94
CA GLU A 72 9.95 4.51 -20.38
C GLU A 72 10.00 3.01 -20.73
N LYS A 73 10.69 2.20 -19.92
CA LYS A 73 10.85 0.77 -20.15
C LYS A 73 9.96 -0.09 -19.25
N SER A 74 9.00 0.52 -18.55
CA SER A 74 8.13 -0.16 -17.60
C SER A 74 6.67 -0.13 -18.04
N ARG A 75 5.90 -1.10 -17.57
CA ARG A 75 4.44 -1.14 -17.68
C ARG A 75 3.84 -1.10 -16.28
N ARG A 76 2.72 -0.40 -16.14
CA ARG A 76 1.95 -0.32 -14.91
C ARG A 76 0.53 -0.79 -15.18
N VAL A 77 0.06 -1.78 -14.42
CA VAL A 77 -1.22 -2.45 -14.68
C VAL A 77 -1.99 -2.61 -13.38
N GLY A 78 -3.09 -1.90 -13.25
CA GLY A 78 -3.93 -1.86 -12.04
C GLY A 78 -5.11 -2.84 -12.06
N ALA A 79 -6.09 -2.56 -11.20
CA ALA A 79 -7.33 -3.29 -11.00
C ALA A 79 -7.12 -4.76 -10.54
N LEU A 80 -6.10 -5.02 -9.69
CA LEU A 80 -5.74 -6.38 -9.31
C LEU A 80 -6.88 -7.08 -8.57
N VAL A 81 -7.64 -6.38 -7.74
CA VAL A 81 -8.76 -6.97 -7.01
C VAL A 81 -9.77 -7.63 -7.95
N ALA A 82 -10.03 -7.01 -9.09
CA ALA A 82 -10.97 -7.54 -10.07
C ALA A 82 -10.34 -8.57 -11.03
N ARG A 83 -9.04 -8.40 -11.35
CA ARG A 83 -8.35 -9.14 -12.42
C ARG A 83 -7.60 -10.38 -11.94
N SER A 84 -7.19 -10.42 -10.65
CA SER A 84 -6.37 -11.50 -10.12
C SER A 84 -6.91 -11.99 -8.78
N ARG A 85 -7.47 -13.18 -8.76
CA ARG A 85 -7.88 -13.85 -7.51
C ARG A 85 -6.68 -14.29 -6.67
N ALA A 86 -5.60 -14.68 -7.33
CA ALA A 86 -4.36 -15.06 -6.67
C ALA A 86 -3.77 -13.89 -5.85
N SER A 87 -3.95 -12.63 -6.28
CA SER A 87 -3.47 -11.46 -5.55
C SER A 87 -4.18 -11.19 -4.23
N HIS A 88 -5.38 -11.74 -4.01
CA HIS A 88 -6.18 -11.46 -2.80
C HIS A 88 -5.47 -11.89 -1.52
N LYS A 89 -4.68 -12.98 -1.55
CA LYS A 89 -3.88 -13.42 -0.41
C LYS A 89 -2.83 -12.37 -0.02
N ALA A 90 -2.17 -11.77 -0.99
CA ALA A 90 -1.21 -10.70 -0.75
C ALA A 90 -1.90 -9.43 -0.22
N ILE A 91 -3.02 -9.02 -0.84
CA ILE A 91 -3.80 -7.84 -0.44
C ILE A 91 -4.32 -7.96 1.00
N ALA A 92 -4.69 -9.16 1.43
CA ALA A 92 -5.19 -9.42 2.78
C ALA A 92 -4.15 -10.12 3.69
N HIS A 93 -2.85 -10.01 3.38
CA HIS A 93 -1.81 -10.71 4.12
C HIS A 93 -1.70 -10.25 5.56
N ARG A 94 -1.82 -11.17 6.51
CA ARG A 94 -1.94 -10.91 7.94
C ARG A 94 -0.84 -9.99 8.49
N ALA A 95 0.43 -10.27 8.18
CA ALA A 95 1.55 -9.47 8.68
C ALA A 95 1.52 -8.02 8.14
N VAL A 96 1.10 -7.81 6.88
CA VAL A 96 0.94 -6.47 6.30
C VAL A 96 -0.21 -5.71 6.96
N LEU A 97 -1.37 -6.37 7.16
CA LEU A 97 -2.53 -5.72 7.78
C LEU A 97 -2.27 -5.32 9.23
N VAL A 98 -1.44 -6.07 9.97
CA VAL A 98 -1.02 -5.70 11.33
C VAL A 98 -0.18 -4.42 11.32
N LEU A 99 0.75 -4.27 10.37
CA LEU A 99 1.52 -3.05 10.18
C LEU A 99 0.64 -1.86 9.82
N CYS A 100 -0.36 -2.07 8.95
CA CYS A 100 -1.36 -1.06 8.64
C CYS A 100 -2.18 -0.66 9.87
N ASP A 101 -2.61 -1.61 10.68
CA ASP A 101 -3.34 -1.32 11.92
C ASP A 101 -2.49 -0.54 12.92
N ALA A 102 -1.21 -0.85 13.04
CA ALA A 102 -0.29 -0.14 13.93
C ALA A 102 0.00 1.29 13.44
N ALA A 103 0.26 1.47 12.16
CA ALA A 103 0.66 2.77 11.62
C ALA A 103 -0.53 3.68 11.26
N LEU A 104 -1.62 3.12 10.72
CA LEU A 104 -2.78 3.86 10.22
C LEU A 104 -4.02 3.70 11.11
N GLY A 105 -4.00 2.78 12.05
CA GLY A 105 -5.16 2.33 12.84
C GLY A 105 -5.69 3.29 13.88
N GLY A 106 -5.19 4.54 13.93
CA GLY A 106 -5.82 5.58 14.74
C GLY A 106 -5.08 5.98 16.00
N GLN A 107 -3.79 6.03 15.99
CA GLN A 107 -3.06 6.86 16.95
C GLN A 107 -3.21 8.34 16.56
N TYR A 108 -4.28 8.99 16.98
CA TYR A 108 -4.37 10.45 16.88
C TYR A 108 -3.59 11.06 18.04
N ARG A 109 -2.54 11.84 17.73
CA ARG A 109 -1.91 12.73 18.71
C ARG A 109 -2.70 14.05 18.76
N PHE A 110 -3.34 14.31 19.88
CA PHE A 110 -3.81 15.65 20.22
C PHE A 110 -2.81 16.28 21.18
N GLY A 111 -1.93 17.15 20.69
CA GLY A 111 -0.84 17.71 21.47
C GLY A 111 0.17 16.65 21.91
N ASN A 112 0.45 16.58 23.22
CA ASN A 112 1.37 15.59 23.81
C ASN A 112 0.68 14.26 24.21
N GLU A 113 -0.63 14.15 24.03
CA GLU A 113 -1.38 12.93 24.36
C GLU A 113 -1.57 12.04 23.12
N VAL A 114 -1.17 10.79 23.23
CA VAL A 114 -1.54 9.74 22.27
C VAL A 114 -2.90 9.21 22.68
N ARG A 115 -3.93 9.56 21.95
CA ARG A 115 -5.25 8.92 22.12
C ARG A 115 -5.37 7.77 21.14
N ILE A 116 -5.26 6.55 21.65
CA ILE A 116 -5.65 5.37 20.90
C ILE A 116 -7.18 5.40 20.85
N ILE A 117 -7.75 5.63 19.67
CA ILE A 117 -9.17 5.36 19.48
C ILE A 117 -9.29 3.84 19.45
N GLN A 118 -9.52 3.23 20.63
CA GLN A 118 -9.82 1.82 20.74
C GLN A 118 -11.03 1.53 19.86
N ARG A 119 -10.83 0.70 18.88
CA ARG A 119 -11.92 0.16 18.10
C ARG A 119 -12.75 -0.73 19.02
N GLU A 120 -13.95 -0.31 19.36
CA GLU A 120 -14.97 -1.28 19.70
C GLU A 120 -15.24 -2.11 18.45
N ARG A 121 -14.82 -3.38 18.48
CA ARG A 121 -15.12 -4.35 17.42
C ARG A 121 -16.63 -4.32 17.21
N GLY A 122 -17.09 -3.86 16.07
CA GLY A 122 -18.51 -3.85 15.71
C GLY A 122 -19.07 -2.51 15.24
N GLN A 123 -18.41 -1.39 15.43
CA GLN A 123 -18.94 -0.09 14.97
C GLN A 123 -18.62 0.26 13.52
N GLY A 124 -18.11 -0.68 12.71
CA GLY A 124 -17.98 -0.52 11.25
C GLY A 124 -17.10 0.62 10.75
N ARG A 125 -16.25 1.18 11.60
CA ARG A 125 -15.35 2.27 11.24
C ARG A 125 -13.98 1.73 10.88
N TYR A 126 -13.54 1.95 9.65
CA TYR A 126 -12.25 1.49 9.15
C TYR A 126 -11.38 2.70 8.84
N PRO A 127 -10.36 3.01 9.68
CA PRO A 127 -9.54 4.22 9.51
C PRO A 127 -8.65 4.19 8.28
N TRP A 128 -8.39 3.03 7.70
CA TRP A 128 -7.61 2.86 6.50
C TRP A 128 -8.27 1.84 5.54
N ARG A 129 -7.89 1.92 4.30
CA ARG A 129 -8.37 1.07 3.21
C ARG A 129 -7.29 0.88 2.16
N LEU A 130 -7.55 0.04 1.18
CA LEU A 130 -6.70 -0.14 0.01
C LEU A 130 -6.64 1.17 -0.79
N GLY A 131 -5.43 1.66 -1.05
CA GLY A 131 -5.16 2.90 -1.79
C GLY A 131 -4.86 2.63 -3.27
N LEU A 132 -4.00 1.64 -3.52
CA LEU A 132 -3.51 1.29 -4.85
C LEU A 132 -3.29 -0.21 -4.97
N THR A 133 -3.54 -0.75 -6.16
CA THR A 133 -3.07 -2.08 -6.57
C THR A 133 -2.47 -2.01 -7.97
N GLN A 134 -1.21 -2.44 -8.12
CA GLN A 134 -0.54 -2.27 -9.40
C GLN A 134 0.56 -3.31 -9.62
N ILE A 135 0.56 -3.96 -10.79
CA ILE A 135 1.76 -4.64 -11.31
C ILE A 135 2.71 -3.58 -11.87
N ILE A 136 3.98 -3.70 -11.52
CA ILE A 136 5.07 -2.92 -12.10
C ILE A 136 6.02 -3.90 -12.79
N ASP A 137 5.95 -3.92 -14.11
CA ASP A 137 6.76 -4.77 -14.98
C ASP A 137 7.90 -3.93 -15.56
N VAL A 138 9.11 -4.09 -14.99
CA VAL A 138 10.30 -3.29 -15.28
C VAL A 138 11.14 -3.97 -16.35
N GLY A 139 11.26 -3.32 -17.50
CA GLY A 139 12.04 -3.86 -18.63
C GLY A 139 13.55 -3.66 -18.50
N PRO A 140 14.32 -4.31 -19.39
CA PRO A 140 15.76 -4.07 -19.54
C PRO A 140 16.09 -2.60 -19.76
N SER A 141 17.25 -2.18 -19.26
CA SER A 141 17.76 -0.81 -19.39
C SER A 141 16.83 0.28 -18.81
N GLN A 142 15.92 -0.06 -17.90
CA GLN A 142 15.18 0.94 -17.15
C GLN A 142 16.13 1.66 -16.19
N GLU A 143 16.19 2.97 -16.29
CA GLU A 143 16.97 3.80 -15.39
C GLU A 143 16.37 3.77 -13.97
N ARG A 144 17.22 4.09 -12.98
CA ARG A 144 16.75 4.19 -11.60
C ARG A 144 15.77 5.32 -11.43
N GLN A 145 14.85 5.15 -10.51
CA GLN A 145 13.93 6.19 -10.06
C GLN A 145 14.64 7.09 -9.03
N GLY A 146 14.34 8.39 -9.04
CA GLY A 146 14.73 9.29 -7.97
C GLY A 146 14.06 8.89 -6.63
N LEU A 147 14.72 9.20 -5.52
CA LEU A 147 14.14 8.95 -4.20
C LEU A 147 12.95 9.89 -3.95
N HIS A 148 11.87 9.34 -3.45
CA HIS A 148 10.62 10.06 -3.16
C HIS A 148 9.92 9.46 -1.93
N ARG A 149 8.86 10.12 -1.48
CA ARG A 149 7.98 9.68 -0.39
C ARG A 149 6.57 9.54 -0.91
N GLY A 150 5.92 8.43 -0.62
CA GLY A 150 4.55 8.18 -1.05
C GLY A 150 3.55 9.16 -0.45
N ASN A 151 3.73 9.59 0.81
CA ASN A 151 2.89 10.61 1.43
C ASN A 151 2.90 11.95 0.67
N GLY A 152 3.85 12.16 -0.24
CA GLY A 152 3.91 13.32 -1.13
C GLY A 152 2.68 13.52 -2.02
N LEU A 153 1.88 12.49 -2.25
CA LEU A 153 0.63 12.59 -3.01
C LEU A 153 -0.42 13.49 -2.34
N TRP A 154 -0.40 13.57 -0.99
CA TRP A 154 -1.34 14.37 -0.20
C TRP A 154 -0.65 15.51 0.52
N VAL A 155 0.15 16.30 -0.21
CA VAL A 155 1.17 17.26 0.25
C VAL A 155 0.63 18.42 1.08
N HIS A 156 -0.66 18.65 1.08
CA HIS A 156 -1.22 19.82 1.72
C HIS A 156 -1.51 19.57 3.20
N ASN A 157 -0.45 19.75 3.95
CA ASN A 157 -0.40 20.31 5.30
C ASN A 157 -1.47 19.93 6.30
N PHE A 158 -1.20 18.87 6.98
CA PHE A 158 -1.67 18.80 8.37
C PHE A 158 -0.70 19.60 9.25
N ALA A 159 -0.69 20.94 9.08
CA ALA A 159 0.18 21.93 9.70
C ALA A 159 0.89 21.45 10.98
N GLY A 160 2.17 21.14 10.88
CA GLY A 160 3.00 20.76 12.02
C GLY A 160 2.82 19.35 12.57
N HIS A 161 1.93 18.52 12.02
CA HIS A 161 1.73 17.13 12.44
C HIS A 161 2.17 16.17 11.35
N LYS A 162 3.20 15.38 11.65
CA LYS A 162 3.66 14.30 10.76
C LYS A 162 2.76 13.08 10.94
N LEU A 163 1.60 13.10 10.28
CA LEU A 163 0.68 11.97 10.26
C LEU A 163 1.16 10.94 9.22
N GLU A 164 1.16 9.65 9.57
CA GLU A 164 1.32 8.61 8.57
C GLU A 164 0.06 8.50 7.73
N LEU A 165 0.19 8.65 6.42
CA LEU A 165 -0.94 8.71 5.50
C LEU A 165 -1.16 7.39 4.76
N GLN A 166 -0.07 6.63 4.55
CA GLN A 166 -0.11 5.35 3.87
C GLN A 166 0.99 4.40 4.30
N ILE A 167 0.74 3.13 4.11
CA ILE A 167 1.73 2.05 4.12
C ILE A 167 1.80 1.50 2.70
N GLU A 168 3.00 1.39 2.20
CA GLU A 168 3.28 0.91 0.87
C GLU A 168 3.94 -0.46 0.91
N THR A 169 3.64 -1.30 -0.07
CA THR A 169 4.26 -2.62 -0.18
C THR A 169 4.73 -2.90 -1.60
N MET A 170 5.86 -3.59 -1.73
CA MET A 170 6.35 -4.10 -3.00
C MET A 170 6.59 -5.61 -2.90
N TRP A 171 5.71 -6.37 -3.51
CA TRP A 171 5.77 -7.82 -3.59
C TRP A 171 6.66 -8.24 -4.74
N ALA A 172 7.64 -9.09 -4.47
CA ALA A 172 8.47 -9.68 -5.50
C ALA A 172 7.70 -10.82 -6.17
N LEU A 173 7.25 -10.62 -7.39
CA LEU A 173 6.67 -11.70 -8.20
C LEU A 173 7.74 -12.45 -9.02
N THR A 174 8.89 -11.84 -9.22
CA THR A 174 10.15 -12.44 -9.65
C THR A 174 11.23 -12.09 -8.64
N ASP A 175 12.37 -12.75 -8.63
CA ASP A 175 13.49 -12.37 -7.75
C ASP A 175 13.89 -10.91 -7.97
N PHE A 176 14.07 -10.16 -6.88
CA PHE A 176 14.63 -8.81 -6.88
C PHE A 176 16.09 -8.87 -6.50
N THR A 177 16.94 -8.41 -7.40
CA THR A 177 18.40 -8.34 -7.24
C THR A 177 18.88 -6.90 -7.40
N GLU A 178 20.11 -6.64 -7.01
CA GLU A 178 20.73 -5.33 -7.27
C GLU A 178 20.72 -4.97 -8.75
N ALA A 179 21.02 -5.96 -9.60
CA ALA A 179 21.19 -5.75 -11.02
C ALA A 179 19.86 -5.51 -11.77
N ASN A 180 18.73 -6.08 -11.29
CA ASN A 180 17.43 -5.94 -11.95
C ASN A 180 16.53 -4.88 -11.33
N GLY A 181 17.07 -4.01 -10.47
CA GLY A 181 16.37 -2.84 -9.98
C GLY A 181 15.61 -3.04 -8.68
N ALA A 182 16.14 -3.83 -7.73
CA ALA A 182 15.62 -3.88 -6.37
C ALA A 182 15.42 -2.47 -5.79
N THR A 183 14.35 -2.25 -5.05
CA THR A 183 13.98 -0.95 -4.46
C THR A 183 15.08 -0.46 -3.53
N HIS A 184 15.47 0.79 -3.69
CA HIS A 184 16.36 1.50 -2.78
C HIS A 184 15.54 2.11 -1.66
N VAL A 185 16.01 1.99 -0.42
CA VAL A 185 15.36 2.53 0.78
C VAL A 185 16.39 3.28 1.62
N VAL A 186 16.01 4.42 2.18
CA VAL A 186 16.79 5.17 3.16
C VAL A 186 16.22 4.86 4.55
N LEU A 187 16.87 3.94 5.28
CA LEU A 187 16.39 3.51 6.60
C LEU A 187 16.37 4.66 7.60
N GLY A 188 15.29 4.77 8.37
CA GLY A 188 15.08 5.81 9.38
C GLY A 188 14.65 7.16 8.81
N SER A 189 14.57 7.33 7.49
CA SER A 189 14.19 8.61 6.85
C SER A 189 12.75 9.04 7.16
N HIS A 190 11.89 8.13 7.55
CA HIS A 190 10.53 8.41 8.00
C HIS A 190 10.50 9.25 9.30
N ARG A 191 11.58 9.25 10.08
CA ARG A 191 11.70 10.00 11.32
C ARG A 191 12.31 11.39 11.17
N TRP A 192 12.76 11.75 9.96
CA TRP A 192 13.40 13.05 9.75
C TRP A 192 12.41 14.19 9.96
N SER A 193 12.87 15.24 10.71
CA SER A 193 12.06 16.39 11.08
C SER A 193 12.08 17.51 10.03
N ASP A 194 12.81 17.33 8.95
CA ASP A 194 13.15 18.34 7.95
C ASP A 194 12.10 18.52 6.84
N VAL A 195 10.96 17.82 6.95
CA VAL A 195 9.84 18.05 6.03
C VAL A 195 9.08 19.29 6.52
N THR A 196 9.54 20.47 6.08
CA THR A 196 8.85 21.74 6.29
C THR A 196 7.83 22.00 5.18
N ASP A 197 6.92 22.94 5.40
CA ASP A 197 5.91 23.35 4.41
C ASP A 197 6.53 23.81 3.07
N SER A 198 7.75 24.38 3.12
CA SER A 198 8.53 24.74 1.92
C SER A 198 9.08 23.51 1.18
N ASP A 199 9.13 22.35 1.83
CA ASP A 199 9.56 21.09 1.24
C ASP A 199 8.37 20.29 0.69
N ALA A 200 7.13 20.74 0.95
CA ALA A 200 5.94 20.11 0.38
C ALA A 200 5.95 20.16 -1.15
N GLU A 201 6.40 21.25 -1.75
CA GLU A 201 6.67 21.32 -3.19
C GLU A 201 7.87 20.45 -3.60
N ARG A 202 8.82 20.23 -2.70
CA ARG A 202 10.00 19.39 -2.92
C ARG A 202 9.74 17.89 -2.67
N THR A 203 8.74 17.51 -1.92
CA THR A 203 8.38 16.10 -1.72
C THR A 203 7.80 15.45 -2.99
N MET A 204 7.30 16.26 -3.92
CA MET A 204 6.97 15.83 -5.28
C MET A 204 8.18 15.91 -6.23
N THR A 205 9.23 16.68 -5.88
CA THR A 205 10.46 16.69 -6.65
C THR A 205 11.30 15.49 -6.26
N TRP A 206 11.57 14.66 -7.23
CA TRP A 206 12.51 13.56 -7.18
C TRP A 206 13.82 14.05 -6.56
N TYR A 207 14.21 13.49 -5.40
CA TYR A 207 15.53 13.79 -4.85
C TYR A 207 16.58 13.24 -5.79
N GLU A 208 17.01 14.05 -6.75
CA GLU A 208 17.95 13.67 -7.78
C GLU A 208 19.38 13.40 -7.24
N LYS A 209 19.66 13.84 -6.01
CA LYS A 209 21.01 13.76 -5.47
C LYS A 209 21.19 12.60 -4.51
N SER A 210 21.88 11.67 -4.98
CA SER A 210 22.62 10.51 -4.50
C SER A 210 23.47 10.65 -3.22
N SER A 211 23.21 11.60 -2.35
CA SER A 211 23.99 11.78 -1.09
C SER A 211 23.48 10.94 0.07
N PHE A 212 22.32 10.29 -0.08
CA PHE A 212 21.78 9.44 0.97
C PHE A 212 22.30 8.02 0.84
N GLN A 213 22.74 7.45 1.97
CA GLN A 213 23.03 6.05 2.04
C GLN A 213 21.73 5.26 1.89
N THR A 214 21.65 4.45 0.85
CA THR A 214 20.50 3.58 0.58
C THR A 214 20.88 2.11 0.78
N VAL A 215 19.92 1.34 1.26
CA VAL A 215 19.97 -0.12 1.21
C VAL A 215 19.09 -0.64 0.08
N ARG A 216 19.41 -1.80 -0.46
CA ARG A 216 18.65 -2.41 -1.56
C ARG A 216 17.80 -3.56 -1.02
N ALA A 217 16.51 -3.51 -1.29
CA ALA A 217 15.59 -4.56 -0.90
C ALA A 217 15.69 -5.77 -1.85
N THR A 218 16.85 -6.46 -1.81
CA THR A 218 17.01 -7.71 -2.52
C THR A 218 16.20 -8.80 -1.84
N MET A 219 15.39 -9.54 -2.59
CA MET A 219 14.46 -10.53 -2.04
C MET A 219 14.06 -11.56 -3.09
N LYS A 220 13.70 -12.76 -2.65
CA LYS A 220 13.19 -13.83 -3.51
C LYS A 220 11.73 -13.60 -3.86
N ALA A 221 11.29 -14.18 -4.97
CA ALA A 221 9.88 -14.23 -5.33
C ALA A 221 9.03 -14.76 -4.16
N GLY A 222 7.89 -14.12 -3.92
CA GLY A 222 7.03 -14.40 -2.77
C GLY A 222 7.33 -13.56 -1.52
N SER A 223 8.42 -12.80 -1.50
CA SER A 223 8.72 -11.85 -0.42
C SER A 223 8.03 -10.51 -0.64
N VAL A 224 7.86 -9.73 0.44
CA VAL A 224 7.34 -8.37 0.38
C VAL A 224 8.22 -7.39 1.15
N LEU A 225 8.58 -6.29 0.51
CA LEU A 225 9.08 -5.09 1.17
C LEU A 225 7.88 -4.25 1.63
N VAL A 226 7.86 -3.85 2.90
CA VAL A 226 6.84 -2.95 3.48
C VAL A 226 7.53 -1.71 4.01
N TRP A 227 6.98 -0.52 3.71
CA TRP A 227 7.54 0.74 4.24
C TRP A 227 6.45 1.78 4.51
N THR A 228 6.79 2.77 5.35
CA THR A 228 5.90 3.90 5.66
C THR A 228 5.93 4.92 4.52
N GLY A 229 4.84 5.61 4.28
CA GLY A 229 4.76 6.65 3.25
C GLY A 229 5.74 7.81 3.44
N TRP A 230 6.34 7.96 4.63
CA TRP A 230 7.40 8.92 4.89
C TRP A 230 8.81 8.40 4.59
N THR A 231 8.98 7.12 4.34
CA THR A 231 10.28 6.53 4.01
C THR A 231 10.72 6.92 2.60
N LEU A 232 11.92 7.50 2.46
CA LEU A 232 12.52 7.78 1.16
C LEU A 232 12.86 6.46 0.47
N HIS A 233 12.34 6.30 -0.72
CA HIS A 233 12.53 5.09 -1.53
C HIS A 233 12.51 5.38 -3.03
N GLY A 234 12.89 4.41 -3.83
CA GLY A 234 12.84 4.51 -5.29
C GLY A 234 13.29 3.22 -5.97
N ALA A 235 12.82 2.93 -7.16
CA ALA A 235 13.24 1.76 -7.92
C ALA A 235 14.71 1.88 -8.34
N GLY A 236 15.47 0.78 -8.24
CA GLY A 236 16.81 0.65 -8.81
C GLY A 236 16.76 0.55 -10.33
N ALA A 237 17.91 0.73 -10.98
CA ALA A 237 18.04 0.50 -12.42
C ALA A 237 18.00 -1.00 -12.74
N ASN A 238 17.32 -1.38 -13.80
CA ASN A 238 17.41 -2.73 -14.33
C ASN A 238 18.51 -2.77 -15.42
N THR A 239 19.66 -3.27 -15.06
CA THR A 239 20.83 -3.41 -15.94
C THR A 239 20.92 -4.78 -16.58
N THR A 240 19.91 -5.64 -16.37
CA THR A 240 19.86 -7.00 -16.93
C THR A 240 19.06 -7.02 -18.23
N GLU A 241 19.18 -8.12 -18.97
CA GLU A 241 18.38 -8.37 -20.16
C GLU A 241 16.99 -8.94 -19.84
N SER A 242 16.69 -9.21 -18.57
CA SER A 242 15.43 -9.80 -18.12
C SER A 242 14.49 -8.75 -17.53
N ARG A 243 13.20 -9.00 -17.62
CA ARG A 243 12.18 -8.19 -16.95
C ARG A 243 12.08 -8.55 -15.46
N ARG A 244 11.80 -7.55 -14.64
CA ARG A 244 11.49 -7.73 -13.23
C ARG A 244 10.03 -7.38 -12.99
N VAL A 245 9.27 -8.33 -12.45
CA VAL A 245 7.84 -8.11 -12.14
C VAL A 245 7.66 -7.97 -10.64
N GLY A 246 7.11 -6.86 -10.23
CA GLY A 246 6.68 -6.59 -8.86
C GLY A 246 5.21 -6.22 -8.80
N MET A 247 4.63 -6.35 -7.61
CA MET A 247 3.26 -5.92 -7.33
C MET A 247 3.29 -4.92 -6.18
N ASN A 248 2.86 -3.69 -6.47
CA ASN A 248 2.72 -2.63 -5.50
C ASN A 248 1.29 -2.63 -4.97
N ILE A 249 1.14 -2.68 -3.68
CA ILE A 249 -0.14 -2.56 -2.97
C ILE A 249 0.02 -1.55 -1.86
N ASP A 250 -0.79 -0.50 -1.87
CA ASP A 250 -0.73 0.56 -0.88
C ASP A 250 -2.03 0.64 -0.10
N TYR A 251 -1.90 0.97 1.18
CA TYR A 251 -3.01 1.15 2.11
C TYR A 251 -2.95 2.58 2.63
N SER A 252 -4.04 3.32 2.52
CA SER A 252 -4.10 4.73 2.91
C SER A 252 -5.21 4.99 3.92
N LEU A 253 -5.11 6.11 4.64
CA LEU A 253 -6.19 6.56 5.52
C LEU A 253 -7.48 6.73 4.73
N SER A 254 -8.58 6.23 5.28
CA SER A 254 -9.86 6.10 4.55
C SER A 254 -10.51 7.43 4.19
N PHE A 255 -10.12 8.55 4.79
CA PHE A 255 -10.63 9.87 4.43
C PHE A 255 -9.85 10.53 3.28
N LEU A 256 -8.75 9.92 2.83
CA LEU A 256 -8.00 10.38 1.67
C LEU A 256 -8.63 9.84 0.38
N SER A 257 -8.40 10.53 -0.72
CA SER A 257 -8.68 9.98 -2.05
C SER A 257 -7.77 8.77 -2.29
N GLN A 258 -8.33 7.67 -2.79
CA GLN A 258 -7.52 6.52 -3.21
C GLN A 258 -6.69 6.91 -4.44
N GLU A 259 -5.46 6.45 -4.53
CA GLU A 259 -4.63 6.62 -5.72
C GLU A 259 -5.23 5.85 -6.91
N GLU A 260 -5.67 4.61 -6.69
CA GLU A 260 -6.50 3.87 -7.64
C GLU A 260 -7.96 3.90 -7.18
N ASN A 261 -8.87 4.40 -8.01
CA ASN A 261 -10.29 4.40 -7.70
C ASN A 261 -10.84 2.97 -7.67
N GLN A 262 -10.89 2.36 -6.48
CA GLN A 262 -11.26 0.96 -6.29
C GLN A 262 -12.73 0.68 -6.67
N PHE A 263 -13.62 1.65 -6.63
CA PHE A 263 -15.01 1.47 -7.04
C PHE A 263 -15.15 1.33 -8.57
N LEU A 264 -14.29 2.03 -9.33
CA LEU A 264 -14.22 1.89 -10.78
C LEU A 264 -13.38 0.67 -11.19
N ALA A 265 -12.28 0.40 -10.48
CA ALA A 265 -11.41 -0.74 -10.75
C ALA A 265 -12.07 -2.09 -10.38
N CYS A 266 -12.97 -2.09 -9.39
CA CYS A 266 -13.74 -3.26 -8.95
C CYS A 266 -15.21 -2.86 -8.71
N PRO A 267 -16.01 -2.73 -9.78
CA PRO A 267 -17.39 -2.27 -9.71
C PRO A 267 -18.31 -3.26 -8.97
N PRO A 268 -19.53 -2.86 -8.59
CA PRO A 268 -20.42 -3.63 -7.72
C PRO A 268 -20.66 -5.08 -8.15
N GLU A 269 -20.80 -5.35 -9.43
CA GLU A 269 -21.03 -6.69 -9.98
C GLU A 269 -19.87 -7.65 -9.71
N ILE A 270 -18.62 -7.15 -9.71
CA ILE A 270 -17.45 -7.93 -9.33
C ILE A 270 -17.34 -7.97 -7.80
N ALA A 271 -17.51 -6.82 -7.14
CA ALA A 271 -17.39 -6.71 -5.69
C ALA A 271 -18.35 -7.65 -4.93
N ARG A 272 -19.54 -7.93 -5.47
CA ARG A 272 -20.50 -8.92 -4.91
C ARG A 272 -19.90 -10.31 -4.77
N THR A 273 -18.94 -10.68 -5.59
CA THR A 273 -18.29 -11.99 -5.58
C THR A 273 -17.12 -12.11 -4.60
N LEU A 274 -16.73 -10.99 -3.97
CA LEU A 274 -15.60 -10.91 -3.04
C LEU A 274 -16.02 -11.32 -1.63
N SER A 275 -15.03 -11.67 -0.79
CA SER A 275 -15.22 -11.81 0.65
C SER A 275 -15.54 -10.46 1.30
N ASP A 276 -16.11 -10.49 2.50
CA ASP A 276 -16.42 -9.27 3.25
C ASP A 276 -15.17 -8.46 3.57
N ASP A 277 -14.04 -9.13 3.88
CA ASP A 277 -12.77 -8.46 4.11
C ASP A 277 -12.26 -7.72 2.87
N MET A 278 -12.34 -8.34 1.70
CA MET A 278 -11.95 -7.68 0.44
C MET A 278 -12.88 -6.51 0.12
N ARG A 279 -14.20 -6.66 0.30
CA ARG A 279 -15.17 -5.57 0.14
C ARG A 279 -14.85 -4.39 1.08
N ARG A 280 -14.50 -4.70 2.33
CA ARG A 280 -14.07 -3.70 3.31
C ARG A 280 -12.81 -2.97 2.84
N LEU A 281 -11.79 -3.72 2.42
CA LEU A 281 -10.50 -3.16 1.98
C LEU A 281 -10.66 -2.20 0.81
N ILE A 282 -11.46 -2.54 -0.19
CA ILE A 282 -11.67 -1.68 -1.38
C ILE A 282 -12.61 -0.49 -1.13
N GLY A 283 -13.28 -0.43 0.04
CA GLY A 283 -14.04 0.75 0.44
C GLY A 283 -15.56 0.59 0.49
N TYR A 284 -16.12 -0.63 0.29
CA TYR A 284 -17.56 -0.88 0.46
C TYR A 284 -18.00 -0.89 1.94
N SER A 285 -17.17 -0.30 2.82
CA SER A 285 -17.50 -0.02 4.22
C SER A 285 -17.28 1.45 4.52
N GLN A 286 -18.06 2.01 5.45
CA GLN A 286 -17.87 3.39 5.86
C GLN A 286 -16.64 3.53 6.76
N PRO A 287 -15.72 4.45 6.46
CA PRO A 287 -14.53 4.67 7.28
C PRO A 287 -14.86 5.36 8.61
N ALA A 288 -15.78 6.32 8.60
CA ALA A 288 -16.23 7.05 9.78
C ALA A 288 -17.51 7.85 9.48
N GLY A 289 -18.43 7.85 10.39
CA GLY A 289 -19.60 8.75 10.39
C GLY A 289 -20.28 8.89 9.01
N ALA A 290 -20.23 10.09 8.47
CA ALA A 290 -20.84 10.44 7.19
C ALA A 290 -19.90 10.31 5.97
N LEU A 291 -18.67 9.87 6.15
CA LEU A 291 -17.74 9.76 5.01
C LEU A 291 -18.08 8.54 4.15
N ASN A 292 -17.91 8.71 2.83
CA ASN A 292 -18.07 7.65 1.84
C ASN A 292 -19.51 7.07 1.77
N TYR A 293 -20.52 7.86 2.14
CA TYR A 293 -21.90 7.49 1.81
C TYR A 293 -22.16 7.70 0.31
N PHE A 294 -23.19 7.08 -0.21
CA PHE A 294 -23.64 7.31 -1.58
C PHE A 294 -25.17 7.49 -1.62
N ALA A 295 -25.67 8.08 -2.70
CA ALA A 295 -27.11 8.36 -2.92
C ALA A 295 -27.80 8.95 -1.67
N ASP A 296 -28.77 8.27 -1.12
CA ASP A 296 -29.63 8.71 0.01
C ASP A 296 -28.95 8.54 1.38
N CYS A 297 -27.68 8.92 1.51
CA CYS A 297 -26.83 8.73 2.69
C CYS A 297 -26.61 7.25 3.08
N LEU A 298 -26.65 6.37 2.10
CA LEU A 298 -26.51 4.93 2.32
C LEU A 298 -25.04 4.53 2.49
N PRO A 299 -24.74 3.58 3.38
CA PRO A 299 -23.44 2.93 3.40
C PRO A 299 -23.12 2.25 2.06
N PRO A 300 -21.87 2.28 1.57
CA PRO A 300 -21.53 1.74 0.25
C PRO A 300 -21.89 0.28 0.02
N ARG A 301 -21.98 -0.53 1.09
CA ARG A 301 -22.42 -1.94 0.99
C ARG A 301 -23.80 -2.12 0.36
N TYR A 302 -24.66 -1.09 0.41
CA TYR A 302 -25.99 -1.16 -0.21
C TYR A 302 -25.94 -1.16 -1.74
N ALA A 303 -24.88 -0.61 -2.36
CA ALA A 303 -24.65 -0.72 -3.80
C ALA A 303 -24.39 -2.17 -4.24
N LEU A 304 -24.12 -3.07 -3.30
CA LEU A 304 -23.89 -4.49 -3.57
C LEU A 304 -25.20 -5.31 -3.60
N ARG A 305 -26.36 -4.71 -3.32
CA ARG A 305 -27.65 -5.40 -3.46
C ARG A 305 -27.97 -5.59 -4.93
N GLU A 306 -28.43 -6.79 -5.31
CA GLU A 306 -28.69 -7.16 -6.71
C GLU A 306 -29.73 -6.25 -7.39
N ASN A 307 -30.75 -5.84 -6.64
CA ASN A 307 -31.87 -5.05 -7.15
C ASN A 307 -31.73 -3.56 -6.87
N TYR A 308 -30.56 -3.11 -6.38
CA TYR A 308 -30.35 -1.69 -6.13
C TYR A 308 -30.05 -0.95 -7.44
N ASP A 309 -30.86 0.06 -7.73
CA ASP A 309 -30.67 1.00 -8.82
C ASP A 309 -30.84 2.42 -8.29
N VAL A 310 -29.78 3.22 -8.33
CA VAL A 310 -29.77 4.61 -7.83
C VAL A 310 -30.81 5.51 -8.53
N THR A 311 -31.26 5.14 -9.73
CA THR A 311 -32.25 5.89 -10.49
C THR A 311 -33.70 5.48 -10.18
N VAL A 312 -33.89 4.39 -9.42
CA VAL A 312 -35.22 3.87 -9.09
C VAL A 312 -35.58 4.19 -7.63
N PRO A 313 -36.59 5.03 -7.38
CA PRO A 313 -37.02 5.38 -6.04
C PRO A 313 -37.34 4.14 -5.20
N GLY A 314 -36.79 4.09 -3.96
CA GLY A 314 -37.05 3.01 -3.03
C GLY A 314 -36.36 1.67 -3.34
N SER A 315 -35.52 1.59 -4.37
CA SER A 315 -34.78 0.37 -4.73
C SER A 315 -33.82 -0.12 -3.64
N HIS A 316 -33.46 0.77 -2.68
CA HIS A 316 -32.65 0.38 -1.52
C HIS A 316 -33.36 -0.65 -0.59
N GLY A 317 -34.69 -0.78 -0.70
CA GLY A 317 -35.45 -1.78 0.06
C GLY A 317 -35.50 -1.55 1.58
N MET A 318 -35.20 -0.34 2.04
CA MET A 318 -35.28 0.01 3.47
C MET A 318 -36.64 0.61 3.79
N ASN A 319 -37.20 0.19 4.90
CA ASN A 319 -38.47 0.70 5.39
C ASN A 319 -38.33 1.62 6.61
N SER A 320 -37.15 1.60 7.25
CA SER A 320 -36.84 2.42 8.42
C SER A 320 -35.35 2.56 8.66
N SER A 321 -34.97 3.49 9.54
CA SER A 321 -33.56 3.64 9.98
C SER A 321 -33.01 2.42 10.74
N LYS A 322 -33.85 1.46 11.11
CA LYS A 322 -33.41 0.22 11.75
C LYS A 322 -32.81 -0.78 10.75
N ASP A 323 -32.98 -0.53 9.46
CA ASP A 323 -32.43 -1.36 8.38
C ASP A 323 -30.98 -0.94 8.01
N LEU A 324 -30.47 0.15 8.61
CA LEU A 324 -29.09 0.64 8.49
C LEU A 324 -28.16 -0.10 9.46
#